data_eaf159624262bdacadf297f48498dc10
#
_entry.id   eaf159624262bdacadf297f48498dc10
#
_cell.length_a   1.000
_cell.length_b   1.000
_cell.length_c   1.000
_cell.angle_alpha   90.00
_cell.angle_beta   90.00
_cell.angle_gamma   90.00
#
_symmetry.space_group_name_H-M   'P 1'
#
loop_
_entity.id
_entity.type
_entity.pdbx_description
1 polymer ?
#
loop_
_entity_poly.entity_id
_entity_poly.type
_entity_poly.pdbx_seq_one_letter_code
_entity_poly.pdbx_strand_id
1 'polypeptide(L)'
;MHLDLLIGQRLFAAARALCDAYRDEAFCHWPYGRALIGFGAEGDTPEARRLLAAAVAANPHVPGLLLSGREVEPAGMVTLGGEEEAEVYVSDFRRCWMDMPGALAWLRLAADVPPERLGRERRRSDAHSASKRGHSAEPENGRPSRSSWSEERRLLAQLPLDTDDAWEADLSEDFKGKWCFLVATPRDSRPLAVEVLDDQPLPDDLWLVLTAAMRRPLDGEPRRPATIAVRPGVFPKTWRRKLEQIGIHQEERDSLAIVEAMSRNAAARIAAAEADRAAEAADPAGVTAAILDACADLPLEPGDVWEALVRRSPAWVTGEGQPYLPWLSIVASVGGDSLLGADMTRERPDSAAIVRLVGRAMQQAGVRPERVDVVAADLADALGNAFSGIGVPVARAESLPTLDRLVMALATSMMPAEAVAPLCTVPGLTVGIGRAFYAAAAAFYRDRTWRRLPSDAAITVHAPGGNGAEGRRVHAVVMGQSGLVQGLAVYEDDVALGIARSGDLERTAGSTALSVTFSEAFEITAVDYDWIERNGFEVAGPEAWPMPTRLNPGMNIRPPLVWELELLTGCLRDVVGFVAAVPPGPRGSTGSRTATEWTSPAGWRLAWEC
;
A
#
# COMPACT_ATOMS: atom_id res chain seq x y z
N MET A 1 7.47 8.09 -7.36
CA MET A 1 8.20 8.65 -8.52
C MET A 1 9.68 8.44 -8.27
N HIS A 2 10.49 7.97 -9.24
CA HIS A 2 11.89 7.58 -8.97
C HIS A 2 12.92 8.71 -9.18
N LEU A 3 12.49 9.92 -9.53
CA LEU A 3 13.42 11.02 -9.81
C LEU A 3 14.15 11.51 -8.55
N ASP A 4 13.45 11.59 -7.44
CA ASP A 4 13.96 11.92 -6.11
C ASP A 4 15.04 10.93 -5.65
N LEU A 5 14.79 9.62 -5.82
CA LEU A 5 15.76 8.56 -5.52
C LEU A 5 17.02 8.66 -6.38
N LEU A 6 16.86 8.87 -7.70
CA LEU A 6 18.01 9.00 -8.61
C LEU A 6 18.86 10.24 -8.28
N ILE A 7 18.24 11.36 -7.92
CA ILE A 7 18.94 12.58 -7.50
C ILE A 7 19.62 12.36 -6.13
N GLY A 8 18.92 11.77 -5.17
CA GLY A 8 19.45 11.47 -3.84
C GLY A 8 20.67 10.55 -3.89
N GLN A 9 20.67 9.55 -4.75
CA GLN A 9 21.82 8.65 -5.00
C GLN A 9 22.87 9.22 -5.95
N ARG A 10 22.72 10.49 -6.40
CA ARG A 10 23.61 11.18 -7.35
C ARG A 10 23.79 10.47 -8.69
N LEU A 11 22.81 9.68 -9.12
CA LEU A 11 22.77 9.02 -10.42
C LEU A 11 22.30 10.00 -11.51
N PHE A 12 23.04 11.11 -11.69
CA PHE A 12 22.63 12.26 -12.50
C PHE A 12 22.40 11.91 -13.98
N ALA A 13 23.13 10.96 -14.53
CA ALA A 13 22.92 10.53 -15.92
C ALA A 13 21.55 9.87 -16.11
N ALA A 14 21.17 8.96 -15.21
CA ALA A 14 19.87 8.31 -15.23
C ALA A 14 18.73 9.29 -14.92
N ALA A 15 18.92 10.19 -13.94
CA ALA A 15 17.96 11.22 -13.60
C ALA A 15 17.72 12.19 -14.77
N ARG A 16 18.80 12.56 -15.53
CA ARG A 16 18.71 13.40 -16.74
C ARG A 16 17.94 12.69 -17.84
N ALA A 17 18.23 11.41 -18.10
CA ALA A 17 17.50 10.61 -19.09
C ALA A 17 16.01 10.50 -18.76
N LEU A 18 15.67 10.34 -17.47
CA LEU A 18 14.29 10.34 -17.00
C LEU A 18 13.63 11.72 -17.24
N CYS A 19 14.27 12.82 -16.86
CA CYS A 19 13.76 14.16 -17.14
C CYS A 19 13.59 14.45 -18.64
N ASP A 20 14.45 13.89 -19.50
CA ASP A 20 14.35 14.05 -20.95
C ASP A 20 13.18 13.26 -21.54
N ALA A 21 12.87 12.08 -20.99
CA ALA A 21 11.70 11.30 -21.36
C ALA A 21 10.38 12.01 -21.03
N TYR A 22 10.37 12.83 -19.98
CA TYR A 22 9.22 13.61 -19.51
C TYR A 22 9.39 15.12 -19.77
N ARG A 23 10.00 15.50 -20.89
CA ARG A 23 10.35 16.90 -21.22
C ARG A 23 9.15 17.81 -21.36
N ASP A 24 8.04 17.29 -21.86
CA ASP A 24 6.84 18.07 -22.20
C ASP A 24 5.79 18.05 -21.06
N GLU A 25 6.15 17.47 -19.92
CA GLU A 25 5.28 17.41 -18.74
C GLU A 25 5.23 18.74 -18.00
N ALA A 26 4.01 19.14 -17.58
CA ALA A 26 3.74 20.46 -17.03
C ALA A 26 4.09 20.61 -15.53
N PHE A 27 4.28 19.49 -14.82
CA PHE A 27 4.56 19.48 -13.37
C PHE A 27 5.93 20.09 -13.04
N CYS A 28 5.98 20.92 -12.00
CA CYS A 28 7.21 21.62 -11.57
C CYS A 28 8.33 20.68 -11.11
N HIS A 29 8.02 19.43 -10.82
CA HIS A 29 8.99 18.37 -10.51
C HIS A 29 10.07 18.22 -11.57
N TRP A 30 9.70 18.27 -12.84
CA TRP A 30 10.61 18.08 -13.95
C TRP A 30 11.56 19.27 -14.16
N PRO A 31 11.09 20.52 -14.26
CA PRO A 31 11.99 21.67 -14.39
C PRO A 31 12.87 21.87 -13.15
N TYR A 32 12.35 21.70 -11.92
CA TYR A 32 13.18 21.80 -10.70
C TYR A 32 14.14 20.63 -10.57
N GLY A 33 13.73 19.40 -10.95
CA GLY A 33 14.61 18.25 -11.04
C GLY A 33 15.78 18.48 -11.98
N ARG A 34 15.54 19.00 -13.20
CA ARG A 34 16.60 19.37 -14.17
C ARG A 34 17.55 20.40 -13.61
N ALA A 35 17.05 21.42 -12.92
CA ALA A 35 17.86 22.45 -12.30
C ALA A 35 18.80 21.87 -11.22
N LEU A 36 18.25 21.03 -10.34
CA LEU A 36 19.02 20.39 -9.27
C LEU A 36 20.04 19.39 -9.79
N ILE A 37 19.71 18.61 -10.83
CA ILE A 37 20.63 17.70 -11.53
C ILE A 37 21.77 18.51 -12.19
N GLY A 38 21.45 19.61 -12.89
CA GLY A 38 22.44 20.48 -13.52
C GLY A 38 23.42 21.05 -12.49
N PHE A 39 22.89 21.57 -11.38
CA PHE A 39 23.73 22.08 -10.28
C PHE A 39 24.54 20.96 -9.62
N GLY A 40 23.95 19.81 -9.35
CA GLY A 40 24.65 18.69 -8.71
C GLY A 40 25.78 18.09 -9.54
N ALA A 41 25.62 18.07 -10.86
CA ALA A 41 26.61 17.51 -11.79
C ALA A 41 27.72 18.51 -12.14
N GLU A 42 27.40 19.79 -12.31
CA GLU A 42 28.29 20.79 -12.92
C GLU A 42 28.50 22.06 -12.04
N GLY A 43 27.83 22.13 -10.90
CA GLY A 43 27.85 23.28 -10.02
C GLY A 43 27.05 24.50 -10.57
N ASP A 44 27.37 25.68 -10.09
CA ASP A 44 26.73 26.95 -10.48
C ASP A 44 27.21 27.42 -11.87
N THR A 45 26.65 26.83 -12.90
CA THR A 45 26.94 27.19 -14.31
C THR A 45 25.84 28.05 -14.91
N PRO A 46 26.12 28.81 -16.02
CA PRO A 46 25.10 29.54 -16.75
C PRO A 46 23.93 28.65 -17.19
N GLU A 47 24.20 27.39 -17.54
CA GLU A 47 23.16 26.43 -17.94
C GLU A 47 22.30 26.02 -16.73
N ALA A 48 22.91 25.69 -15.58
CA ALA A 48 22.18 25.37 -14.37
C ALA A 48 21.28 26.56 -13.93
N ARG A 49 21.78 27.79 -14.02
CA ARG A 49 20.98 29.00 -13.74
C ARG A 49 19.81 29.16 -14.71
N ARG A 50 20.02 28.86 -16.00
CA ARG A 50 18.96 28.91 -17.03
C ARG A 50 17.87 27.89 -16.72
N LEU A 51 18.24 26.65 -16.34
CA LEU A 51 17.31 25.63 -15.93
C LEU A 51 16.53 26.03 -14.67
N LEU A 52 17.19 26.64 -13.69
CA LEU A 52 16.54 27.15 -12.49
C LEU A 52 15.56 28.29 -12.80
N ALA A 53 15.94 29.22 -13.67
CA ALA A 53 15.04 30.30 -14.08
C ALA A 53 13.78 29.76 -14.77
N ALA A 54 13.91 28.71 -15.61
CA ALA A 54 12.77 28.01 -16.21
C ALA A 54 11.90 27.31 -15.17
N ALA A 55 12.52 26.69 -14.15
CA ALA A 55 11.81 26.06 -13.05
C ALA A 55 11.01 27.07 -12.20
N VAL A 56 11.62 28.19 -11.86
CA VAL A 56 10.96 29.31 -11.13
C VAL A 56 9.80 29.90 -11.92
N ALA A 57 9.95 29.99 -13.25
CA ALA A 57 8.86 30.44 -14.12
C ALA A 57 7.69 29.42 -14.17
N ALA A 58 7.98 28.12 -14.07
CA ALA A 58 6.95 27.08 -14.01
C ALA A 58 6.18 27.09 -12.68
N ASN A 59 6.88 27.26 -11.55
CA ASN A 59 6.23 27.43 -10.25
C ASN A 59 7.05 28.33 -9.33
N PRO A 60 6.63 29.60 -9.13
CA PRO A 60 7.38 30.60 -8.34
C PRO A 60 7.28 30.39 -6.81
N HIS A 61 6.46 29.48 -6.31
CA HIS A 61 6.25 29.23 -4.87
C HIS A 61 7.31 28.29 -4.28
N VAL A 62 7.90 27.41 -5.08
CA VAL A 62 8.87 26.38 -4.64
C VAL A 62 10.09 26.98 -3.92
N PRO A 63 10.79 28.05 -4.42
CA PRO A 63 11.94 28.61 -3.72
C PRO A 63 11.61 29.12 -2.31
N GLY A 64 10.46 29.80 -2.17
CA GLY A 64 10.00 30.31 -0.87
C GLY A 64 9.78 29.17 0.14
N LEU A 65 9.11 28.11 -0.26
CA LEU A 65 8.83 26.95 0.58
C LEU A 65 10.09 26.17 0.94
N LEU A 66 11.00 25.90 -0.02
CA LEU A 66 12.27 25.22 0.25
C LEU A 66 13.14 26.00 1.25
N LEU A 67 13.22 27.34 1.09
CA LEU A 67 14.08 28.19 1.90
C LEU A 67 13.45 28.56 3.26
N SER A 68 12.15 28.43 3.44
CA SER A 68 11.46 28.71 4.70
C SER A 68 11.79 27.71 5.81
N GLY A 69 12.25 26.50 5.45
CA GLY A 69 12.47 25.41 6.40
C GLY A 69 11.19 24.86 7.05
N ARG A 70 10.00 25.29 6.59
CA ARG A 70 8.71 24.85 7.09
C ARG A 70 8.44 23.43 6.62
N GLU A 71 7.99 22.53 7.49
CA GLU A 71 7.37 21.27 7.09
C GLU A 71 6.10 21.58 6.30
N VAL A 72 5.93 20.90 5.17
CA VAL A 72 4.83 21.12 4.24
C VAL A 72 4.01 19.84 4.23
N GLU A 73 2.72 19.94 4.53
CA GLU A 73 1.78 18.84 4.33
C GLU A 73 1.07 19.10 3.00
N PRO A 74 1.29 18.24 1.98
CA PRO A 74 0.66 18.44 0.67
C PRO A 74 -0.86 18.39 0.79
N ALA A 75 -1.53 19.41 0.28
CA ALA A 75 -2.98 19.37 0.10
C ALA A 75 -3.34 18.37 -1.02
N GLY A 76 -4.44 17.63 -0.87
CA GLY A 76 -4.79 16.50 -1.75
C GLY A 76 -5.11 16.85 -3.21
N MET A 77 -5.23 18.13 -3.58
CA MET A 77 -5.43 18.57 -4.96
C MET A 77 -4.41 19.64 -5.34
N VAL A 78 -3.83 19.50 -6.53
CA VAL A 78 -2.70 20.29 -6.99
C VAL A 78 -3.13 21.16 -8.17
N THR A 79 -3.00 22.47 -8.01
CA THR A 79 -3.13 23.44 -9.11
C THR A 79 -1.76 23.64 -9.75
N LEU A 80 -1.62 23.36 -11.04
CA LEU A 80 -0.37 23.57 -11.78
C LEU A 80 0.09 25.04 -11.68
N GLY A 81 1.35 25.27 -11.28
CA GLY A 81 1.91 26.58 -11.00
C GLY A 81 1.45 27.21 -9.69
N GLY A 82 0.60 26.53 -8.90
CA GLY A 82 0.09 27.00 -7.61
C GLY A 82 0.98 26.63 -6.41
N GLU A 83 0.57 27.13 -5.22
CA GLU A 83 1.27 26.86 -3.96
C GLU A 83 1.14 25.37 -3.57
N GLU A 84 0.00 24.73 -3.87
CA GLU A 84 -0.26 23.32 -3.59
C GLU A 84 0.70 22.38 -4.36
N GLU A 85 0.97 22.69 -5.64
CA GLU A 85 1.97 21.96 -6.42
C GLU A 85 3.38 22.13 -5.84
N ALA A 86 3.71 23.34 -5.39
CA ALA A 86 4.99 23.60 -4.76
C ALA A 86 5.11 22.85 -3.42
N GLU A 87 4.03 22.71 -2.66
CA GLU A 87 4.00 21.95 -1.43
C GLU A 87 4.27 20.46 -1.69
N VAL A 88 3.64 19.86 -2.69
CA VAL A 88 3.91 18.46 -3.11
C VAL A 88 5.38 18.31 -3.53
N TYR A 89 5.87 19.20 -4.39
CA TYR A 89 7.27 19.15 -4.80
C TYR A 89 8.22 19.22 -3.61
N VAL A 90 7.99 20.16 -2.70
CA VAL A 90 8.85 20.34 -1.52
C VAL A 90 8.77 19.15 -0.55
N SER A 91 7.62 18.53 -0.39
CA SER A 91 7.49 17.27 0.36
C SER A 91 8.41 16.19 -0.20
N ASP A 92 8.41 15.98 -1.50
CA ASP A 92 9.15 14.89 -2.15
C ASP A 92 10.65 15.20 -2.31
N PHE A 93 11.02 16.44 -2.63
CA PHE A 93 12.37 16.79 -3.06
C PHE A 93 13.17 17.62 -2.07
N ARG A 94 12.59 18.04 -0.94
CA ARG A 94 13.32 18.84 0.08
C ARG A 94 14.62 18.17 0.50
N ARG A 95 14.58 16.86 0.74
CA ARG A 95 15.75 16.08 1.14
C ARG A 95 16.85 16.14 0.07
N CYS A 96 16.49 16.01 -1.20
CA CYS A 96 17.44 16.11 -2.31
C CYS A 96 18.14 17.49 -2.35
N TRP A 97 17.41 18.57 -2.07
CA TRP A 97 17.97 19.93 -1.98
C TRP A 97 18.85 20.13 -0.75
N MET A 98 18.50 19.55 0.38
CA MET A 98 19.28 19.64 1.63
C MET A 98 20.55 18.81 1.56
N ASP A 99 20.50 17.60 0.99
CA ASP A 99 21.63 16.68 0.89
C ASP A 99 22.60 17.05 -0.25
N MET A 100 22.20 17.96 -1.14
CA MET A 100 23.06 18.50 -2.21
C MET A 100 23.87 19.70 -1.69
N PRO A 101 25.20 19.55 -1.50
CA PRO A 101 26.02 20.60 -0.93
C PRO A 101 25.93 21.93 -1.70
N GLY A 102 25.49 22.98 -1.01
CA GLY A 102 25.38 24.32 -1.58
C GLY A 102 24.10 24.61 -2.37
N ALA A 103 23.24 23.62 -2.65
CA ALA A 103 22.06 23.80 -3.50
C ALA A 103 21.06 24.83 -2.96
N LEU A 104 20.76 24.81 -1.65
CA LEU A 104 19.87 25.81 -1.05
C LEU A 104 20.46 27.22 -1.05
N ALA A 105 21.78 27.35 -0.88
CA ALA A 105 22.47 28.63 -0.98
C ALA A 105 22.44 29.16 -2.43
N TRP A 106 22.69 28.25 -3.39
CA TRP A 106 22.59 28.56 -4.81
C TRP A 106 21.15 28.94 -5.22
N LEU A 107 20.13 28.21 -4.78
CA LEU A 107 18.73 28.53 -5.01
C LEU A 107 18.39 29.97 -4.54
N ARG A 108 18.85 30.33 -3.33
CA ARG A 108 18.63 31.67 -2.77
C ARG A 108 19.24 32.76 -3.63
N LEU A 109 20.45 32.54 -4.13
CA LEU A 109 21.18 33.53 -4.95
C LEU A 109 20.66 33.60 -6.38
N ALA A 110 20.33 32.46 -6.98
CA ALA A 110 19.97 32.37 -8.39
C ALA A 110 18.48 32.61 -8.67
N ALA A 111 17.62 32.39 -7.68
CA ALA A 111 16.17 32.61 -7.79
C ALA A 111 15.75 34.08 -7.46
N ASP A 112 16.69 34.93 -7.10
CA ASP A 112 16.46 36.35 -6.73
C ASP A 112 15.35 36.55 -5.69
N VAL A 113 15.30 35.67 -4.66
CA VAL A 113 14.29 35.66 -3.60
C VAL A 113 14.67 36.71 -2.54
N PRO A 114 13.96 37.86 -2.44
CA PRO A 114 14.31 38.89 -1.46
C PRO A 114 14.10 38.38 -0.03
N PRO A 115 14.98 38.72 0.94
CA PRO A 115 14.84 38.30 2.35
C PRO A 115 13.49 38.71 2.98
N GLU A 116 12.88 39.77 2.46
CA GLU A 116 11.59 40.31 2.95
C GLU A 116 10.38 39.44 2.65
N ARG A 117 10.42 38.62 1.60
CA ARG A 117 9.32 37.64 1.32
C ARG A 117 9.28 36.52 2.34
N LEU A 118 10.43 36.04 2.80
CA LEU A 118 10.53 35.03 3.86
C LEU A 118 9.90 35.46 5.19
N GLY A 119 9.95 36.77 5.49
CA GLY A 119 9.36 37.36 6.71
C GLY A 119 7.84 37.62 6.59
N ARG A 120 7.34 37.88 5.37
CA ARG A 120 5.91 38.12 5.15
C ARG A 120 5.10 36.82 5.08
N GLU A 121 5.68 35.76 4.54
CA GLU A 121 5.05 34.43 4.53
C GLU A 121 4.97 33.83 5.95
N ARG A 122 6.01 34.00 6.78
CA ARG A 122 5.94 33.66 8.20
C ARG A 122 4.79 34.38 8.92
N ARG A 123 4.59 35.69 8.66
CA ARG A 123 3.51 36.49 9.27
C ARG A 123 2.12 36.15 8.72
N ARG A 124 2.00 35.74 7.45
CA ARG A 124 0.73 35.28 6.86
C ARG A 124 0.35 33.89 7.39
N SER A 125 1.32 32.98 7.54
CA SER A 125 1.12 31.68 8.14
C SER A 125 0.66 31.77 9.60
N ASP A 126 1.30 32.67 10.40
CA ASP A 126 0.91 32.90 11.80
C ASP A 126 -0.47 33.57 11.90
N ALA A 127 -0.82 34.45 10.97
CA ALA A 127 -2.14 35.08 10.89
C ALA A 127 -3.24 34.10 10.42
N HIS A 128 -2.92 33.18 9.52
CA HIS A 128 -3.86 32.15 9.07
C HIS A 128 -4.12 31.10 10.17
N SER A 129 -3.07 30.71 10.91
CA SER A 129 -3.20 29.84 12.09
C SER A 129 -3.98 30.48 13.24
N ALA A 130 -3.91 31.83 13.38
CA ALA A 130 -4.67 32.56 14.40
C ALA A 130 -6.14 32.76 14.01
N SER A 131 -6.45 32.91 12.72
CA SER A 131 -7.84 33.06 12.22
C SER A 131 -8.64 31.76 12.28
N LYS A 132 -8.00 30.59 12.18
CA LYS A 132 -8.68 29.28 12.29
C LYS A 132 -9.05 28.87 13.73
N ARG A 133 -8.67 29.64 14.75
CA ARG A 133 -9.03 29.35 16.16
C ARG A 133 -10.41 29.86 16.59
N GLY A 134 -11.20 30.39 15.70
CA GLY A 134 -12.46 31.09 16.02
C GLY A 134 -13.73 30.50 15.41
N HIS A 135 -13.77 29.28 14.88
CA HIS A 135 -15.04 28.65 14.46
C HIS A 135 -15.10 27.20 14.89
N SER A 136 -16.19 26.90 15.58
CA SER A 136 -16.62 25.64 16.18
C SER A 136 -16.53 24.45 15.24
N ALA A 137 -15.86 23.40 15.72
CA ALA A 137 -15.66 22.11 15.05
C ALA A 137 -16.93 21.26 15.06
N GLU A 138 -17.37 20.83 13.90
CA GLU A 138 -18.06 19.56 13.70
C GLU A 138 -17.04 18.49 13.26
N PRO A 139 -17.24 17.20 13.60
CA PRO A 139 -16.17 16.20 13.52
C PRO A 139 -15.94 15.72 12.09
N GLU A 140 -14.75 16.01 11.54
CA GLU A 140 -14.25 15.38 10.31
C GLU A 140 -13.84 13.94 10.59
N ASN A 141 -14.52 13.00 9.92
CA ASN A 141 -14.14 11.61 9.85
C ASN A 141 -13.11 11.40 8.73
N GLY A 142 -11.99 10.78 9.05
CA GLY A 142 -11.23 9.96 8.10
C GLY A 142 -9.85 10.42 7.67
N ARG A 143 -8.96 10.71 8.64
CA ARG A 143 -7.51 10.44 8.61
C ARG A 143 -7.08 10.29 10.07
N PRO A 144 -6.05 9.49 10.43
CA PRO A 144 -5.45 9.66 11.72
C PRO A 144 -4.75 11.03 11.69
N SER A 145 -5.54 12.11 11.96
CA SER A 145 -4.97 13.35 12.41
C SER A 145 -4.10 12.96 13.59
N ARG A 146 -2.89 13.48 13.72
CA ARG A 146 -2.13 13.48 14.98
C ARG A 146 -3.13 13.93 16.04
N SER A 147 -3.76 12.94 16.71
CA SER A 147 -4.70 13.25 17.77
C SER A 147 -3.94 14.11 18.72
N SER A 148 -4.45 15.27 19.08
CA SER A 148 -3.75 16.13 20.02
C SER A 148 -3.44 15.24 21.23
N TRP A 149 -2.27 15.34 21.85
CA TRP A 149 -1.92 14.55 23.06
C TRP A 149 -3.08 14.49 24.07
N SER A 150 -3.90 15.52 24.12
CA SER A 150 -5.10 15.58 24.96
C SER A 150 -6.14 14.51 24.63
N GLU A 151 -6.37 14.22 23.36
CA GLU A 151 -7.31 13.20 22.92
C GLU A 151 -6.74 11.80 23.09
N GLU A 152 -5.49 11.60 22.68
CA GLU A 152 -4.80 10.33 22.85
C GLU A 152 -4.67 9.95 24.33
N ARG A 153 -4.31 10.91 25.20
CA ARG A 153 -4.29 10.73 26.65
C ARG A 153 -5.65 10.28 27.18
N ARG A 154 -6.75 10.90 26.71
CA ARG A 154 -8.09 10.52 27.13
C ARG A 154 -8.41 9.08 26.75
N LEU A 155 -8.09 8.67 25.52
CA LEU A 155 -8.32 7.30 25.03
C LEU A 155 -7.48 6.29 25.80
N LEU A 156 -6.18 6.55 25.98
CA LEU A 156 -5.30 5.66 26.75
C LEU A 156 -5.71 5.59 28.22
N ALA A 157 -6.10 6.71 28.84
CA ALA A 157 -6.53 6.73 30.24
C ALA A 157 -7.84 5.96 30.49
N GLN A 158 -8.65 5.70 29.48
CA GLN A 158 -9.86 4.87 29.58
C GLN A 158 -9.56 3.37 29.62
N LEU A 159 -8.38 2.93 29.15
CA LEU A 159 -8.01 1.52 29.24
C LEU A 159 -7.88 1.09 30.71
N PRO A 160 -8.23 -0.15 31.04
CA PRO A 160 -8.01 -0.69 32.38
C PRO A 160 -6.53 -0.57 32.80
N LEU A 161 -6.28 -0.08 34.02
CA LEU A 161 -4.94 -0.09 34.61
C LEU A 161 -4.74 -1.42 35.33
N ASP A 162 -3.80 -2.23 34.85
CA ASP A 162 -3.40 -3.46 35.51
C ASP A 162 -2.27 -3.14 36.52
N THR A 163 -2.62 -3.10 37.81
CA THR A 163 -1.71 -2.74 38.87
C THR A 163 -0.67 -3.82 39.19
N ASP A 164 -0.94 -5.04 38.73
CA ASP A 164 -0.09 -6.21 39.00
C ASP A 164 0.80 -6.56 37.80
N ASP A 165 0.69 -5.79 36.70
CA ASP A 165 1.45 -6.03 35.45
C ASP A 165 2.53 -4.94 35.28
N ALA A 166 3.77 -5.38 35.14
CA ALA A 166 4.93 -4.53 34.88
C ALA A 166 5.53 -4.95 33.54
N TRP A 167 5.32 -4.17 32.48
CA TRP A 167 5.82 -4.49 31.15
C TRP A 167 7.31 -4.18 31.01
N GLU A 168 7.96 -4.91 30.12
CA GLU A 168 9.31 -4.60 29.65
C GLU A 168 9.24 -4.15 28.19
N ALA A 169 9.98 -3.09 27.83
CA ALA A 169 10.09 -2.62 26.46
C ALA A 169 11.55 -2.31 26.12
N ASP A 170 12.04 -2.85 25.01
CA ASP A 170 13.42 -2.66 24.57
C ASP A 170 13.51 -2.47 23.05
N LEU A 171 14.54 -1.71 22.65
CA LEU A 171 14.93 -1.50 21.28
C LEU A 171 16.33 -2.10 21.07
N SER A 172 16.44 -3.10 20.20
CA SER A 172 17.71 -3.76 19.90
C SER A 172 18.00 -3.78 18.40
N GLU A 173 19.27 -3.76 18.04
CA GLU A 173 19.79 -3.89 16.66
C GLU A 173 20.27 -5.33 16.43
N ASP A 174 19.43 -6.34 16.67
CA ASP A 174 19.88 -7.73 16.72
C ASP A 174 19.45 -8.58 15.50
N PHE A 175 18.70 -8.04 14.58
CA PHE A 175 18.17 -8.81 13.43
C PHE A 175 18.83 -8.42 12.11
N LYS A 176 20.05 -8.90 11.88
CA LYS A 176 20.77 -8.70 10.58
C LYS A 176 20.89 -7.22 10.17
N GLY A 177 21.16 -6.35 11.17
CA GLY A 177 21.23 -4.90 10.97
C GLY A 177 19.88 -4.18 10.97
N LYS A 178 18.79 -4.88 11.33
CA LYS A 178 17.47 -4.27 11.52
C LYS A 178 17.23 -3.97 13.00
N TRP A 179 16.41 -2.95 13.23
CA TRP A 179 15.99 -2.57 14.57
C TRP A 179 14.73 -3.34 14.96
N CYS A 180 14.72 -3.91 16.16
CA CYS A 180 13.55 -4.59 16.71
C CYS A 180 13.10 -3.89 17.99
N PHE A 181 11.87 -3.42 18.02
CA PHE A 181 11.23 -2.92 19.22
C PHE A 181 10.24 -3.94 19.74
N LEU A 182 10.48 -4.44 20.95
CA LEU A 182 9.69 -5.48 21.59
C LEU A 182 9.08 -4.94 22.89
N VAL A 183 7.78 -5.12 23.06
CA VAL A 183 7.04 -4.88 24.30
C VAL A 183 6.50 -6.20 24.80
N ALA A 184 6.78 -6.54 26.06
CA ALA A 184 6.41 -7.83 26.64
C ALA A 184 5.87 -7.70 28.07
N THR A 185 5.04 -8.66 28.48
CA THR A 185 4.56 -8.80 29.85
C THR A 185 5.24 -9.97 30.56
N PRO A 186 5.68 -9.82 31.81
CA PRO A 186 6.23 -10.92 32.60
C PRO A 186 5.16 -11.95 33.00
N ARG A 187 3.89 -11.59 33.02
CA ARG A 187 2.80 -12.45 33.52
C ARG A 187 2.75 -13.80 32.81
N ASP A 188 2.87 -13.79 31.47
CA ASP A 188 2.82 -15.01 30.65
C ASP A 188 4.07 -15.19 29.79
N SER A 189 5.08 -14.35 29.97
CA SER A 189 6.28 -14.29 29.12
C SER A 189 5.92 -14.22 27.63
N ARG A 190 4.96 -13.34 27.28
CA ARG A 190 4.45 -13.18 25.92
C ARG A 190 4.70 -11.78 25.36
N PRO A 191 4.92 -11.67 24.05
CA PRO A 191 5.02 -10.37 23.40
C PRO A 191 3.63 -9.72 23.33
N LEU A 192 3.58 -8.43 23.63
CA LEU A 192 2.39 -7.59 23.48
C LEU A 192 2.43 -6.79 22.17
N ALA A 193 3.63 -6.42 21.73
CA ALA A 193 3.90 -5.84 20.43
C ALA A 193 5.34 -6.15 20.00
N VAL A 194 5.54 -6.37 18.72
CA VAL A 194 6.86 -6.53 18.08
C VAL A 194 6.83 -5.74 16.79
N GLU A 195 7.82 -4.88 16.60
CA GLU A 195 8.02 -4.15 15.35
C GLU A 195 9.47 -4.30 14.90
N VAL A 196 9.66 -4.64 13.62
CA VAL A 196 10.99 -4.75 13.00
C VAL A 196 11.10 -3.66 11.96
N LEU A 197 12.12 -2.82 12.09
CA LEU A 197 12.34 -1.63 11.28
C LEU A 197 13.69 -1.72 10.58
N ASP A 198 13.75 -1.27 9.34
CA ASP A 198 15.00 -1.30 8.54
C ASP A 198 16.01 -0.26 9.01
N ASP A 199 15.53 0.91 9.44
CA ASP A 199 16.33 2.00 9.95
C ASP A 199 16.10 2.21 11.45
N GLN A 200 17.00 2.97 12.10
CA GLN A 200 16.84 3.36 13.50
C GLN A 200 15.53 4.15 13.66
N PRO A 201 14.56 3.64 14.46
CA PRO A 201 13.25 4.26 14.58
C PRO A 201 13.31 5.62 15.27
N LEU A 202 12.40 6.49 14.85
CA LEU A 202 12.16 7.75 15.53
C LEU A 202 11.35 7.52 16.83
N PRO A 203 11.44 8.42 17.80
CA PRO A 203 10.63 8.30 19.02
C PRO A 203 9.13 8.15 18.77
N ASP A 204 8.59 8.81 17.74
CA ASP A 204 7.17 8.73 17.44
C ASP A 204 6.77 7.33 16.93
N ASP A 205 7.66 6.64 16.20
CA ASP A 205 7.42 5.25 15.75
C ASP A 205 7.33 4.29 16.94
N LEU A 206 8.27 4.42 17.89
CA LEU A 206 8.24 3.61 19.12
C LEU A 206 7.00 3.90 19.97
N TRP A 207 6.54 5.17 20.00
CA TRP A 207 5.32 5.55 20.69
C TRP A 207 4.09 4.89 20.10
N LEU A 208 4.00 4.80 18.77
CA LEU A 208 2.91 4.12 18.07
C LEU A 208 2.85 2.64 18.45
N VAL A 209 3.99 1.95 18.45
CA VAL A 209 4.07 0.53 18.83
C VAL A 209 3.69 0.32 20.30
N LEU A 210 4.17 1.18 21.21
CA LEU A 210 3.83 1.10 22.63
C LEU A 210 2.32 1.33 22.87
N THR A 211 1.73 2.30 22.20
CA THR A 211 0.29 2.55 22.31
C THR A 211 -0.55 1.48 21.63
N ALA A 212 -0.04 0.86 20.56
CA ALA A 212 -0.66 -0.32 19.94
C ALA A 212 -0.66 -1.51 20.91
N ALA A 213 0.44 -1.75 21.63
CA ALA A 213 0.51 -2.79 22.68
C ALA A 213 -0.56 -2.61 23.78
N MET A 214 -0.92 -1.36 24.09
CA MET A 214 -1.97 -1.08 25.07
C MET A 214 -3.38 -1.27 24.52
N ARG A 215 -3.61 -0.86 23.25
CA ARG A 215 -4.95 -0.84 22.61
C ARG A 215 -5.32 -2.14 21.94
N ARG A 216 -4.34 -2.81 21.34
CA ARG A 216 -4.49 -4.03 20.56
C ARG A 216 -3.26 -4.91 20.76
N PRO A 217 -3.08 -5.45 21.98
CA PRO A 217 -1.97 -6.33 22.23
C PRO A 217 -2.05 -7.56 21.33
N LEU A 218 -0.90 -8.14 20.98
CA LEU A 218 -0.82 -9.40 20.24
C LEU A 218 -1.48 -10.54 21.00
N ASP A 219 -1.53 -10.43 22.33
CA ASP A 219 -2.19 -11.39 23.20
C ASP A 219 -2.86 -10.69 24.39
N GLY A 220 -4.08 -11.14 24.73
CA GLY A 220 -4.87 -10.62 25.84
C GLY A 220 -5.74 -9.41 25.49
N GLU A 221 -6.35 -8.85 26.51
CA GLU A 221 -7.28 -7.73 26.41
C GLU A 221 -6.57 -6.37 26.42
N PRO A 222 -7.13 -5.33 25.81
CA PRO A 222 -6.61 -3.95 25.89
C PRO A 222 -6.46 -3.49 27.35
N ARG A 223 -5.25 -3.05 27.73
CA ARG A 223 -4.95 -2.59 29.09
C ARG A 223 -3.72 -1.69 29.14
N ARG A 224 -3.52 -1.03 30.27
CA ARG A 224 -2.32 -0.27 30.62
C ARG A 224 -1.58 -0.98 31.75
N PRO A 225 -0.25 -1.10 31.71
CA PRO A 225 0.52 -1.59 32.86
C PRO A 225 0.64 -0.51 33.94
N ALA A 226 0.86 -0.92 35.19
CA ALA A 226 1.23 0.02 36.23
C ALA A 226 2.66 0.57 36.04
N THR A 227 3.56 -0.28 35.52
CA THR A 227 4.97 0.06 35.33
C THR A 227 5.46 -0.42 33.97
N ILE A 228 6.31 0.40 33.31
CA ILE A 228 7.09 -0.01 32.14
C ILE A 228 8.58 0.11 32.49
N ALA A 229 9.28 -1.00 32.44
CA ALA A 229 10.72 -1.07 32.54
C ALA A 229 11.36 -0.97 31.16
N VAL A 230 12.36 -0.10 31.01
CA VAL A 230 13.07 0.15 29.75
C VAL A 230 14.55 0.29 30.01
N ARG A 231 15.40 0.04 29.02
CA ARG A 231 16.82 0.37 29.13
C ARG A 231 17.05 1.88 29.11
N PRO A 232 18.11 2.36 29.80
CA PRO A 232 18.47 3.77 29.73
C PRO A 232 18.64 4.26 28.29
N GLY A 233 17.97 5.36 27.98
CA GLY A 233 18.09 6.00 26.65
C GLY A 233 17.16 5.47 25.55
N VAL A 234 16.42 4.37 25.75
CA VAL A 234 15.44 3.86 24.77
C VAL A 234 14.26 4.82 24.65
N PHE A 235 13.71 5.29 25.78
CA PHE A 235 12.63 6.26 25.74
C PHE A 235 13.14 7.71 25.89
N PRO A 236 12.60 8.65 25.09
CA PRO A 236 12.88 10.08 25.29
C PRO A 236 12.48 10.53 26.71
N LYS A 237 13.25 11.43 27.30
CA LYS A 237 12.96 11.99 28.65
C LYS A 237 11.56 12.62 28.75
N THR A 238 11.02 13.09 27.62
CA THR A 238 9.67 13.67 27.53
C THR A 238 8.56 12.64 27.75
N TRP A 239 8.82 11.35 27.55
CA TRP A 239 7.82 10.29 27.67
C TRP A 239 7.49 9.97 29.11
N ARG A 240 8.43 10.09 30.03
CA ARG A 240 8.16 9.87 31.46
C ARG A 240 6.92 10.66 31.91
N ARG A 241 6.86 11.96 31.54
CA ARG A 241 5.72 12.80 31.90
C ARG A 241 4.42 12.39 31.15
N LYS A 242 4.52 11.94 29.90
CA LYS A 242 3.35 11.43 29.16
C LYS A 242 2.78 10.17 29.80
N LEU A 243 3.64 9.22 30.17
CA LEU A 243 3.27 7.97 30.83
C LEU A 243 2.66 8.22 32.23
N GLU A 244 3.26 9.09 33.02
CA GLU A 244 2.71 9.50 34.34
C GLU A 244 1.30 10.10 34.21
N GLN A 245 1.02 10.88 33.16
CA GLN A 245 -0.31 11.46 32.92
C GLN A 245 -1.40 10.43 32.62
N ILE A 246 -1.03 9.22 32.22
CA ILE A 246 -1.93 8.09 32.02
C ILE A 246 -1.78 7.01 33.10
N GLY A 247 -1.11 7.34 34.22
CA GLY A 247 -0.97 6.46 35.37
C GLY A 247 0.05 5.34 35.24
N ILE A 248 1.03 5.46 34.34
CA ILE A 248 2.08 4.49 34.11
C ILE A 248 3.40 5.02 34.68
N HIS A 249 4.06 4.23 35.52
CA HIS A 249 5.40 4.55 36.01
C HIS A 249 6.47 4.01 35.08
N GLN A 250 7.41 4.88 34.65
CA GLN A 250 8.57 4.46 33.83
C GLN A 250 9.74 4.17 34.77
N GLU A 251 10.29 2.97 34.68
CA GLU A 251 11.49 2.53 35.39
C GLU A 251 12.62 2.26 34.39
N GLU A 252 13.83 2.73 34.70
CA GLU A 252 15.02 2.40 33.90
C GLU A 252 15.76 1.25 34.56
N ARG A 253 16.03 0.17 33.79
CA ARG A 253 16.75 -1.02 34.21
C ARG A 253 17.85 -1.37 33.21
N ASP A 254 19.03 -1.76 33.72
CA ASP A 254 20.13 -2.20 32.86
C ASP A 254 19.88 -3.58 32.24
N SER A 255 19.04 -4.40 32.85
CA SER A 255 18.63 -5.73 32.35
C SER A 255 17.12 -5.86 32.34
N LEU A 256 16.59 -6.41 31.23
CA LEU A 256 15.18 -6.68 30.97
C LEU A 256 15.03 -8.19 30.70
N ALA A 257 14.82 -8.93 31.79
CA ALA A 257 14.93 -10.40 31.77
C ALA A 257 13.98 -11.06 30.76
N ILE A 258 12.75 -10.55 30.61
CA ILE A 258 11.72 -11.10 29.72
C ILE A 258 12.08 -10.82 28.27
N VAL A 259 12.32 -9.56 27.94
CA VAL A 259 12.67 -9.14 26.57
C VAL A 259 13.96 -9.81 26.11
N GLU A 260 15.00 -9.87 27.00
CA GLU A 260 16.24 -10.58 26.70
C GLU A 260 16.07 -12.08 26.47
N ALA A 261 15.21 -12.74 27.26
CA ALA A 261 14.90 -14.15 27.09
C ALA A 261 14.16 -14.37 25.75
N MET A 262 13.20 -13.51 25.41
CA MET A 262 12.47 -13.58 24.15
C MET A 262 13.38 -13.34 22.96
N SER A 263 14.25 -12.32 23.00
CA SER A 263 15.21 -12.04 21.93
C SER A 263 16.18 -13.20 21.72
N ARG A 264 16.73 -13.76 22.82
CA ARG A 264 17.59 -14.98 22.72
C ARG A 264 16.86 -16.17 22.14
N ASN A 265 15.60 -16.43 22.57
CA ASN A 265 14.82 -17.53 22.05
C ASN A 265 14.47 -17.31 20.57
N ALA A 266 14.12 -16.10 20.16
CA ALA A 266 13.86 -15.76 18.77
C ALA A 266 15.13 -15.96 17.91
N ALA A 267 16.28 -15.46 18.36
CA ALA A 267 17.55 -15.64 17.67
C ALA A 267 17.93 -17.13 17.54
N ALA A 268 17.76 -17.91 18.60
CA ALA A 268 18.01 -19.35 18.57
C ALA A 268 17.09 -20.08 17.58
N ARG A 269 15.81 -19.72 17.55
CA ARG A 269 14.83 -20.30 16.59
C ARG A 269 15.17 -19.92 15.14
N ILE A 270 15.58 -18.69 14.89
CA ILE A 270 16.03 -18.24 13.56
C ILE A 270 17.27 -19.01 13.13
N ALA A 271 18.28 -19.12 14.00
CA ALA A 271 19.49 -19.88 13.70
C ALA A 271 19.21 -21.36 13.42
N ALA A 272 18.33 -21.99 14.21
CA ALA A 272 17.90 -23.37 13.98
C ALA A 272 17.18 -23.51 12.62
N ALA A 273 16.25 -22.60 12.30
CA ALA A 273 15.55 -22.62 11.02
C ALA A 273 16.49 -22.37 9.82
N GLU A 274 17.55 -21.57 9.97
CA GLU A 274 18.58 -21.38 8.94
C GLU A 274 19.43 -22.63 8.76
N ALA A 275 19.82 -23.30 9.85
CA ALA A 275 20.53 -24.57 9.80
C ALA A 275 19.70 -25.67 9.13
N ASP A 276 18.42 -25.75 9.46
CA ASP A 276 17.49 -26.69 8.84
C ASP A 276 17.33 -26.43 7.34
N ARG A 277 17.20 -25.15 6.92
CA ARG A 277 17.15 -24.79 5.50
C ARG A 277 18.45 -25.12 4.76
N ALA A 278 19.59 -24.91 5.40
CA ALA A 278 20.88 -25.27 4.82
C ALA A 278 21.03 -26.79 4.64
N ALA A 279 20.64 -27.57 5.63
CA ALA A 279 20.62 -29.03 5.55
C ALA A 279 19.65 -29.52 4.46
N GLU A 280 18.47 -28.93 4.39
CA GLU A 280 17.45 -29.23 3.38
C GLU A 280 17.92 -28.90 1.95
N ALA A 281 18.65 -27.79 1.78
CA ALA A 281 19.23 -27.42 0.50
C ALA A 281 20.36 -28.37 0.07
N ALA A 282 21.11 -28.93 1.04
CA ALA A 282 22.21 -29.85 0.77
C ALA A 282 21.75 -31.28 0.41
N ASP A 283 20.75 -31.80 1.14
CA ASP A 283 20.16 -33.14 0.94
C ASP A 283 18.66 -33.16 1.25
N PRO A 284 17.81 -32.69 0.34
CA PRO A 284 16.38 -32.64 0.57
C PRO A 284 15.73 -34.02 0.72
N ALA A 285 16.28 -35.05 0.07
CA ALA A 285 15.73 -36.39 0.14
C ALA A 285 16.06 -37.08 1.48
N GLY A 286 17.31 -36.95 1.93
CA GLY A 286 17.73 -37.47 3.24
C GLY A 286 17.02 -36.80 4.40
N VAL A 287 16.84 -35.48 4.33
CA VAL A 287 16.07 -34.73 5.34
C VAL A 287 14.62 -35.18 5.38
N THR A 288 13.99 -35.39 4.20
CA THR A 288 12.61 -35.89 4.13
C THR A 288 12.48 -37.27 4.74
N ALA A 289 13.40 -38.19 4.42
CA ALA A 289 13.39 -39.55 5.01
C ALA A 289 13.56 -39.50 6.52
N ALA A 290 14.50 -38.74 7.04
CA ALA A 290 14.74 -38.60 8.48
C ALA A 290 13.51 -38.04 9.23
N ILE A 291 12.80 -37.07 8.63
CA ILE A 291 11.55 -36.53 9.20
C ILE A 291 10.47 -37.62 9.26
N LEU A 292 10.30 -38.37 8.19
CA LEU A 292 9.29 -39.42 8.12
C LEU A 292 9.61 -40.58 9.08
N ASP A 293 10.85 -40.99 9.18
CA ASP A 293 11.30 -42.03 10.14
C ASP A 293 11.00 -41.59 11.58
N ALA A 294 11.29 -40.35 11.93
CA ALA A 294 10.98 -39.80 13.26
C ALA A 294 9.46 -39.68 13.51
N CYS A 295 8.65 -39.49 12.47
CA CYS A 295 7.19 -39.46 12.60
C CYS A 295 6.59 -40.87 12.79
N ALA A 296 7.24 -41.93 12.33
CA ALA A 296 6.71 -43.30 12.40
C ALA A 296 6.46 -43.77 13.85
N ASP A 297 7.29 -43.31 14.79
CA ASP A 297 7.22 -43.67 16.21
C ASP A 297 6.26 -42.78 17.02
N LEU A 298 5.72 -41.71 16.45
CA LEU A 298 4.78 -40.84 17.16
C LEU A 298 3.43 -41.52 17.39
N PRO A 299 2.75 -41.23 18.52
CA PRO A 299 1.39 -41.75 18.77
C PRO A 299 0.39 -41.17 17.75
N LEU A 300 -0.59 -41.98 17.38
CA LEU A 300 -1.73 -41.52 16.59
C LEU A 300 -2.71 -40.80 17.52
N GLU A 301 -3.16 -39.60 17.13
CA GLU A 301 -4.20 -38.84 17.83
C GLU A 301 -5.55 -39.11 17.15
N PRO A 302 -6.40 -39.98 17.73
CA PRO A 302 -7.69 -40.31 17.14
C PRO A 302 -8.63 -39.09 17.16
N GLY A 303 -9.31 -38.87 16.06
CA GLY A 303 -10.26 -37.76 15.90
C GLY A 303 -9.62 -36.43 15.47
N ASP A 304 -8.29 -36.30 15.49
CA ASP A 304 -7.65 -35.09 14.99
C ASP A 304 -7.37 -35.20 13.49
N VAL A 305 -8.04 -34.37 12.71
CA VAL A 305 -7.86 -34.22 11.28
C VAL A 305 -7.06 -32.96 11.05
N TRP A 306 -6.02 -33.03 10.21
CA TRP A 306 -5.25 -31.87 9.83
C TRP A 306 -5.59 -31.45 8.42
N GLU A 307 -5.55 -30.15 8.18
CA GLU A 307 -5.67 -29.53 6.86
C GLU A 307 -4.31 -29.04 6.40
N ALA A 308 -3.97 -29.28 5.12
CA ALA A 308 -2.75 -28.73 4.52
C ALA A 308 -3.05 -28.01 3.20
N LEU A 309 -2.48 -26.83 3.02
CA LEU A 309 -2.78 -25.92 1.90
C LEU A 309 -1.51 -25.28 1.36
N VAL A 310 -1.44 -25.16 0.04
CA VAL A 310 -0.46 -24.31 -0.69
C VAL A 310 -1.22 -23.29 -1.54
N ARG A 311 -1.00 -22.02 -1.30
CA ARG A 311 -1.64 -20.94 -2.06
C ARG A 311 -0.79 -19.68 -2.09
N ARG A 312 -1.15 -18.70 -2.91
CA ARG A 312 -0.58 -17.36 -2.84
C ARG A 312 -0.94 -16.68 -1.52
N SER A 313 0.02 -15.94 -0.96
CA SER A 313 -0.22 -15.09 0.22
C SER A 313 -1.33 -14.07 -0.06
N PRO A 314 -2.15 -13.70 0.92
CA PRO A 314 -3.12 -12.63 0.78
C PRO A 314 -2.49 -11.23 0.75
N ALA A 315 -1.17 -11.11 0.96
CA ALA A 315 -0.46 -9.84 1.00
C ALA A 315 0.83 -9.89 0.20
N TRP A 316 1.18 -8.75 -0.39
CA TRP A 316 2.44 -8.53 -1.07
C TRP A 316 3.60 -8.34 -0.08
N VAL A 317 4.75 -8.85 -0.43
CA VAL A 317 6.01 -8.50 0.23
C VAL A 317 6.64 -7.35 -0.53
N THR A 318 6.69 -6.19 0.13
CA THR A 318 7.33 -4.96 -0.35
C THR A 318 8.55 -4.68 0.53
N GLY A 319 9.66 -4.26 -0.04
CA GLY A 319 10.90 -4.01 0.68
C GLY A 319 12.05 -3.80 -0.29
N GLU A 320 13.28 -4.12 0.11
CA GLU A 320 14.42 -4.07 -0.79
C GLU A 320 14.25 -5.06 -1.96
N GLY A 321 14.12 -4.51 -3.19
CA GLY A 321 13.94 -5.26 -4.43
C GLY A 321 12.56 -5.12 -5.04
N GLN A 322 12.29 -5.94 -6.07
CA GLN A 322 10.96 -5.91 -6.71
C GLN A 322 9.91 -6.55 -5.80
N PRO A 323 8.75 -5.90 -5.60
CA PRO A 323 7.62 -6.48 -4.89
C PRO A 323 7.23 -7.84 -5.46
N TYR A 324 6.87 -8.78 -4.59
CA TYR A 324 6.44 -10.11 -5.03
C TYR A 324 5.34 -10.66 -4.12
N LEU A 325 4.52 -11.54 -4.68
CA LEU A 325 3.48 -12.24 -3.96
C LEU A 325 3.98 -13.67 -3.61
N PRO A 326 4.31 -13.92 -2.33
CA PRO A 326 4.86 -15.20 -1.94
C PRO A 326 3.84 -16.34 -2.00
N TRP A 327 4.33 -17.56 -2.02
CA TRP A 327 3.57 -18.75 -1.77
C TRP A 327 3.54 -19.06 -0.27
N LEU A 328 2.38 -19.36 0.23
CA LEU A 328 2.11 -19.72 1.62
C LEU A 328 1.76 -21.21 1.69
N SER A 329 2.49 -21.95 2.50
CA SER A 329 2.23 -23.33 2.86
C SER A 329 1.80 -23.38 4.31
N ILE A 330 0.65 -23.97 4.61
CA ILE A 330 0.07 -23.94 5.95
C ILE A 330 -0.46 -25.32 6.31
N VAL A 331 -0.29 -25.68 7.57
CA VAL A 331 -0.85 -26.89 8.20
C VAL A 331 -1.60 -26.48 9.46
N ALA A 332 -2.82 -26.96 9.64
CA ALA A 332 -3.64 -26.68 10.81
C ALA A 332 -4.33 -27.94 11.34
N SER A 333 -4.55 -28.01 12.66
CA SER A 333 -5.41 -28.99 13.29
C SER A 333 -6.87 -28.52 13.28
N VAL A 334 -7.78 -29.34 12.80
CA VAL A 334 -9.22 -29.07 12.83
C VAL A 334 -9.73 -29.17 14.27
N GLY A 335 -9.32 -30.23 14.99
CA GLY A 335 -9.74 -30.45 16.37
C GLY A 335 -9.22 -29.40 17.35
N GLY A 336 -7.98 -28.96 17.16
CA GLY A 336 -7.34 -27.94 17.99
C GLY A 336 -7.63 -26.50 17.55
N ASP A 337 -8.27 -26.31 16.39
CA ASP A 337 -8.50 -24.99 15.78
C ASP A 337 -7.23 -24.11 15.77
N SER A 338 -6.09 -24.71 15.45
CA SER A 338 -4.78 -24.10 15.63
C SER A 338 -3.86 -24.31 14.45
N LEU A 339 -3.00 -23.32 14.20
CA LEU A 339 -1.93 -23.39 13.22
C LEU A 339 -0.80 -24.27 13.77
N LEU A 340 -0.43 -25.31 13.03
CA LEU A 340 0.64 -26.23 13.39
C LEU A 340 1.97 -25.94 12.68
N GLY A 341 1.89 -25.39 11.47
CA GLY A 341 3.06 -25.03 10.70
C GLY A 341 2.73 -24.08 9.57
N ALA A 342 3.65 -23.17 9.28
CA ALA A 342 3.58 -22.29 8.13
C ALA A 342 4.97 -22.06 7.54
N ASP A 343 5.03 -21.98 6.22
CA ASP A 343 6.23 -21.56 5.50
C ASP A 343 5.85 -20.60 4.36
N MET A 344 6.76 -19.69 4.03
CA MET A 344 6.55 -18.70 2.99
C MET A 344 7.74 -18.68 2.04
N THR A 345 7.47 -18.88 0.76
CA THR A 345 8.51 -18.96 -0.29
C THR A 345 8.19 -18.03 -1.45
N ARG A 346 9.23 -17.53 -2.13
CA ARG A 346 9.06 -16.69 -3.33
C ARG A 346 8.51 -17.48 -4.51
N GLU A 347 8.96 -18.72 -4.67
CA GLU A 347 8.52 -19.64 -5.72
C GLU A 347 7.54 -20.67 -5.15
N ARG A 348 6.72 -21.26 -6.03
CA ARG A 348 5.80 -22.31 -5.61
C ARG A 348 6.60 -23.48 -5.02
N PRO A 349 6.35 -23.89 -3.76
CA PRO A 349 7.04 -25.02 -3.16
C PRO A 349 6.70 -26.31 -3.91
N ASP A 350 7.65 -27.21 -3.98
CA ASP A 350 7.44 -28.55 -4.47
C ASP A 350 6.65 -29.40 -3.43
N SER A 351 6.13 -30.54 -3.86
CA SER A 351 5.36 -31.42 -2.97
C SER A 351 6.22 -31.99 -1.83
N ALA A 352 7.54 -32.14 -2.03
CA ALA A 352 8.44 -32.64 -1.00
C ALA A 352 8.61 -31.62 0.14
N ALA A 353 8.64 -30.32 -0.16
CA ALA A 353 8.64 -29.27 0.85
C ALA A 353 7.40 -29.34 1.75
N ILE A 354 6.24 -29.65 1.17
CA ILE A 354 4.99 -29.78 1.93
C ILE A 354 4.99 -31.07 2.78
N VAL A 355 5.52 -32.16 2.26
CA VAL A 355 5.73 -33.39 3.06
C VAL A 355 6.59 -33.07 4.29
N ARG A 356 7.69 -32.33 4.11
CA ARG A 356 8.56 -31.92 5.24
C ARG A 356 7.84 -31.00 6.21
N LEU A 357 7.06 -30.02 5.72
CA LEU A 357 6.27 -29.12 6.57
C LEU A 357 5.27 -29.88 7.45
N VAL A 358 4.48 -30.79 6.88
CA VAL A 358 3.52 -31.62 7.61
C VAL A 358 4.24 -32.56 8.59
N GLY A 359 5.35 -33.19 8.16
CA GLY A 359 6.14 -34.04 9.03
C GLY A 359 6.75 -33.30 10.21
N ARG A 360 7.30 -32.08 10.01
CA ARG A 360 7.77 -31.22 11.10
C ARG A 360 6.63 -30.81 12.04
N ALA A 361 5.45 -30.52 11.50
CA ALA A 361 4.28 -30.25 12.33
C ALA A 361 3.93 -31.46 13.23
N MET A 362 4.02 -32.69 12.71
CA MET A 362 3.83 -33.91 13.52
C MET A 362 4.89 -34.04 14.63
N GLN A 363 6.16 -33.77 14.31
CA GLN A 363 7.25 -33.81 15.31
C GLN A 363 7.07 -32.74 16.40
N GLN A 364 6.64 -31.52 16.04
CA GLN A 364 6.40 -30.43 16.99
C GLN A 364 5.17 -30.69 17.87
N ALA A 365 4.10 -31.25 17.29
CA ALA A 365 2.92 -31.63 18.03
C ALA A 365 3.14 -32.90 18.89
N GLY A 366 4.15 -33.71 18.55
CA GLY A 366 4.42 -35.00 19.23
C GLY A 366 3.40 -36.09 18.91
N VAL A 367 2.57 -35.89 17.87
CA VAL A 367 1.50 -36.80 17.47
C VAL A 367 1.37 -36.91 15.95
N ARG A 368 0.77 -38.01 15.48
CA ARG A 368 0.30 -38.16 14.09
C ARG A 368 -1.20 -37.92 14.04
N PRO A 369 -1.71 -37.14 13.06
CA PRO A 369 -3.16 -36.98 12.89
C PRO A 369 -3.82 -38.28 12.42
N GLU A 370 -5.11 -38.41 12.66
CA GLU A 370 -5.92 -39.48 12.08
C GLU A 370 -5.92 -39.45 10.56
N ARG A 371 -5.92 -38.23 9.99
CA ARG A 371 -5.95 -38.00 8.54
C ARG A 371 -5.45 -36.60 8.20
N VAL A 372 -4.88 -36.41 7.00
CA VAL A 372 -4.57 -35.11 6.42
C VAL A 372 -5.48 -34.86 5.23
N ASP A 373 -6.20 -33.72 5.26
CA ASP A 373 -7.08 -33.27 4.19
C ASP A 373 -6.42 -32.19 3.35
N VAL A 374 -6.52 -32.29 2.01
CA VAL A 374 -5.99 -31.34 1.03
C VAL A 374 -6.97 -31.16 -0.12
N VAL A 375 -6.94 -30.02 -0.81
CA VAL A 375 -7.79 -29.77 -1.99
C VAL A 375 -7.12 -30.21 -3.30
N ALA A 376 -5.82 -29.92 -3.46
CA ALA A 376 -5.08 -30.18 -4.67
C ALA A 376 -4.78 -31.66 -4.88
N ALA A 377 -5.10 -32.19 -6.06
CA ALA A 377 -4.93 -33.63 -6.35
C ALA A 377 -3.45 -34.05 -6.36
N ASP A 378 -2.57 -33.23 -6.96
CA ASP A 378 -1.11 -33.45 -6.99
C ASP A 378 -0.51 -33.51 -5.58
N LEU A 379 -1.03 -32.68 -4.67
CA LEU A 379 -0.61 -32.67 -3.28
C LEU A 379 -1.14 -33.91 -2.53
N ALA A 380 -2.39 -34.33 -2.77
CA ALA A 380 -2.95 -35.54 -2.18
C ALA A 380 -2.14 -36.77 -2.54
N ASP A 381 -1.77 -36.92 -3.81
CA ASP A 381 -0.97 -38.04 -4.30
C ASP A 381 0.42 -38.04 -3.66
N ALA A 382 1.09 -36.87 -3.60
CA ALA A 382 2.43 -36.76 -3.05
C ALA A 382 2.46 -37.05 -1.54
N LEU A 383 1.57 -36.44 -0.76
CA LEU A 383 1.46 -36.68 0.68
C LEU A 383 1.02 -38.12 0.97
N GLY A 384 0.04 -38.67 0.19
CA GLY A 384 -0.43 -40.04 0.33
C GLY A 384 0.68 -41.06 0.14
N ASN A 385 1.52 -40.90 -0.88
CA ASN A 385 2.68 -41.74 -1.12
C ASN A 385 3.71 -41.64 0.03
N ALA A 386 4.02 -40.42 0.48
CA ALA A 386 5.00 -40.19 1.53
C ALA A 386 4.54 -40.74 2.90
N PHE A 387 3.28 -40.54 3.26
CA PHE A 387 2.75 -40.88 4.58
C PHE A 387 2.20 -42.30 4.68
N SER A 388 2.14 -43.03 3.55
CA SER A 388 1.72 -44.46 3.58
C SER A 388 2.58 -45.31 4.53
N GLY A 389 3.91 -45.04 4.56
CA GLY A 389 4.86 -45.74 5.42
C GLY A 389 4.70 -45.45 6.92
N ILE A 390 4.10 -44.33 7.27
CA ILE A 390 3.87 -43.92 8.68
C ILE A 390 2.42 -44.08 9.11
N GLY A 391 1.56 -44.66 8.26
CA GLY A 391 0.18 -44.97 8.60
C GLY A 391 -0.76 -43.78 8.75
N VAL A 392 -0.48 -42.66 8.08
CA VAL A 392 -1.34 -41.45 8.06
C VAL A 392 -2.04 -41.36 6.69
N PRO A 393 -3.36 -41.61 6.63
CA PRO A 393 -4.12 -41.46 5.38
C PRO A 393 -4.23 -39.98 4.95
N VAL A 394 -4.23 -39.76 3.64
CA VAL A 394 -4.46 -38.46 3.04
C VAL A 394 -5.73 -38.49 2.21
N ALA A 395 -6.62 -37.52 2.41
CA ALA A 395 -7.87 -37.43 1.68
C ALA A 395 -7.97 -36.12 0.90
N ARG A 396 -8.63 -36.19 -0.26
CA ARG A 396 -8.99 -35.00 -1.01
C ARG A 396 -10.32 -34.46 -0.52
N ALA A 397 -10.31 -33.22 -0.02
CA ALA A 397 -11.48 -32.49 0.40
C ALA A 397 -11.94 -31.47 -0.65
N GLU A 398 -13.21 -31.07 -0.62
CA GLU A 398 -13.71 -29.97 -1.49
C GLU A 398 -13.30 -28.59 -0.97
N SER A 399 -13.13 -28.43 0.32
CA SER A 399 -12.72 -27.19 1.00
C SER A 399 -11.96 -27.52 2.29
N LEU A 400 -11.24 -26.54 2.83
CA LEU A 400 -10.45 -26.61 4.06
C LEU A 400 -10.92 -25.50 5.03
N PRO A 401 -12.05 -25.68 5.72
CA PRO A 401 -12.72 -24.63 6.47
C PRO A 401 -11.86 -23.98 7.55
N THR A 402 -10.99 -24.75 8.22
CA THR A 402 -10.10 -24.24 9.26
C THR A 402 -9.02 -23.34 8.64
N LEU A 403 -8.36 -23.81 7.59
CA LEU A 403 -7.36 -23.01 6.89
C LEU A 403 -7.96 -21.81 6.18
N ASP A 404 -9.13 -21.94 5.55
CA ASP A 404 -9.79 -20.81 4.90
C ASP A 404 -10.09 -19.68 5.90
N ARG A 405 -10.56 -20.03 7.11
CA ARG A 405 -10.79 -19.06 8.19
C ARG A 405 -9.48 -18.43 8.69
N LEU A 406 -8.43 -19.22 8.93
CA LEU A 406 -7.13 -18.72 9.39
C LEU A 406 -6.48 -17.79 8.36
N VAL A 407 -6.53 -18.14 7.08
CA VAL A 407 -6.01 -17.29 6.00
C VAL A 407 -6.82 -16.01 5.87
N MET A 408 -8.15 -16.06 6.01
CA MET A 408 -8.99 -14.86 6.01
C MET A 408 -8.70 -13.95 7.21
N ALA A 409 -8.49 -14.51 8.39
CA ALA A 409 -8.07 -13.73 9.56
C ALA A 409 -6.72 -13.06 9.34
N LEU A 410 -5.75 -13.80 8.79
CA LEU A 410 -4.43 -13.27 8.41
C LEU A 410 -4.58 -12.14 7.38
N ALA A 411 -5.34 -12.34 6.31
CA ALA A 411 -5.59 -11.33 5.29
C ALA A 411 -6.19 -10.05 5.91
N THR A 412 -7.17 -10.20 6.79
CA THR A 412 -7.83 -9.08 7.46
C THR A 412 -6.86 -8.32 8.38
N SER A 413 -5.98 -9.02 9.09
CA SER A 413 -4.99 -8.39 9.97
C SER A 413 -3.88 -7.64 9.22
N MET A 414 -3.58 -8.05 7.98
CA MET A 414 -2.56 -7.45 7.13
C MET A 414 -3.10 -6.31 6.26
N MET A 415 -4.43 -6.19 6.10
CA MET A 415 -5.03 -5.12 5.30
C MET A 415 -5.13 -3.83 6.11
N PRO A 416 -4.73 -2.68 5.55
CA PRO A 416 -5.05 -1.37 6.12
C PRO A 416 -6.57 -1.23 6.32
N ALA A 417 -7.00 -0.52 7.35
CA ALA A 417 -8.43 -0.31 7.63
C ALA A 417 -9.19 0.40 6.48
N GLU A 418 -8.46 1.08 5.61
CA GLU A 418 -8.96 1.84 4.45
C GLU A 418 -8.81 1.08 3.11
N ALA A 419 -8.39 -0.19 3.14
CA ALA A 419 -8.17 -0.95 1.91
C ALA A 419 -9.49 -1.18 1.16
N VAL A 420 -9.46 -0.95 -0.15
CA VAL A 420 -10.59 -1.24 -1.05
C VAL A 420 -10.78 -2.75 -1.12
N ALA A 421 -12.03 -3.22 -0.96
CA ALA A 421 -12.33 -4.64 -1.08
C ALA A 421 -11.95 -5.19 -2.46
N PRO A 422 -11.52 -6.46 -2.57
CA PRO A 422 -11.16 -7.06 -3.85
C PRO A 422 -12.32 -7.05 -4.85
N LEU A 423 -12.03 -6.72 -6.10
CA LEU A 423 -13.01 -6.71 -7.20
C LEU A 423 -13.67 -8.09 -7.39
N CYS A 424 -12.89 -9.15 -7.32
CA CYS A 424 -13.38 -10.53 -7.52
C CYS A 424 -14.40 -10.97 -6.45
N THR A 425 -14.54 -10.25 -5.34
CA THR A 425 -15.54 -10.53 -4.29
C THR A 425 -16.90 -9.87 -4.55
N VAL A 426 -17.02 -9.06 -5.61
CA VAL A 426 -18.27 -8.37 -5.93
C VAL A 426 -19.36 -9.38 -6.31
N PRO A 427 -20.51 -9.37 -5.64
CA PRO A 427 -21.60 -10.30 -5.92
C PRO A 427 -22.08 -10.22 -7.37
N GLY A 428 -22.19 -11.38 -8.02
CA GLY A 428 -22.60 -11.49 -9.41
C GLY A 428 -21.50 -11.28 -10.45
N LEU A 429 -20.28 -10.95 -10.04
CA LEU A 429 -19.15 -10.88 -10.95
C LEU A 429 -18.77 -12.29 -11.44
N THR A 430 -18.75 -12.47 -12.76
CA THR A 430 -18.37 -13.74 -13.40
C THR A 430 -17.01 -13.62 -14.07
N VAL A 431 -16.36 -14.76 -14.32
CA VAL A 431 -15.11 -14.83 -15.11
C VAL A 431 -15.28 -14.19 -16.50
N GLY A 432 -16.47 -14.33 -17.11
CA GLY A 432 -16.76 -13.74 -18.43
C GLY A 432 -16.76 -12.21 -18.40
N ILE A 433 -17.41 -11.60 -17.37
CA ILE A 433 -17.45 -10.14 -17.18
C ILE A 433 -16.04 -9.62 -16.87
N GLY A 434 -15.30 -10.29 -15.96
CA GLY A 434 -13.92 -9.95 -15.68
C GLY A 434 -13.05 -9.97 -16.94
N ARG A 435 -13.12 -11.04 -17.72
CA ARG A 435 -12.36 -11.17 -18.98
C ARG A 435 -12.65 -10.03 -19.96
N ALA A 436 -13.91 -9.64 -20.11
CA ALA A 436 -14.30 -8.54 -20.99
C ALA A 436 -13.72 -7.20 -20.50
N PHE A 437 -13.77 -6.95 -19.18
CA PHE A 437 -13.21 -5.75 -18.57
C PHE A 437 -11.69 -5.67 -18.76
N TYR A 438 -10.94 -6.71 -18.40
CA TYR A 438 -9.49 -6.71 -18.52
C TYR A 438 -9.01 -6.60 -19.97
N ALA A 439 -9.71 -7.23 -20.93
CA ALA A 439 -9.41 -7.08 -22.34
C ALA A 439 -9.63 -5.64 -22.83
N ALA A 440 -10.73 -4.99 -22.42
CA ALA A 440 -11.01 -3.60 -22.78
C ALA A 440 -9.98 -2.64 -22.15
N ALA A 441 -9.61 -2.85 -20.89
CA ALA A 441 -8.61 -2.08 -20.19
C ALA A 441 -7.21 -2.23 -20.84
N ALA A 442 -6.82 -3.45 -21.20
CA ALA A 442 -5.56 -3.70 -21.89
C ALA A 442 -5.51 -3.03 -23.28
N ALA A 443 -6.61 -3.07 -24.03
CA ALA A 443 -6.71 -2.40 -25.32
C ALA A 443 -6.59 -0.87 -25.16
N PHE A 444 -7.29 -0.28 -24.20
CA PHE A 444 -7.23 1.15 -23.89
C PHE A 444 -5.80 1.59 -23.50
N TYR A 445 -5.13 0.82 -22.64
CA TYR A 445 -3.76 1.13 -22.22
C TYR A 445 -2.78 1.10 -23.40
N ARG A 446 -2.85 0.10 -24.29
CA ARG A 446 -1.99 0.01 -25.48
C ARG A 446 -2.22 1.12 -26.48
N ASP A 447 -3.47 1.57 -26.64
CA ASP A 447 -3.83 2.67 -27.54
C ASP A 447 -3.26 4.01 -27.06
N ARG A 448 -3.00 4.16 -25.78
CA ARG A 448 -2.47 5.38 -25.14
C ARG A 448 -3.32 6.60 -25.49
N THR A 449 -4.65 6.44 -25.44
CA THR A 449 -5.63 7.47 -25.81
C THR A 449 -5.37 8.80 -25.12
N TRP A 450 -4.86 8.80 -23.88
CA TRP A 450 -4.49 10.00 -23.12
C TRP A 450 -3.44 10.89 -23.80
N ARG A 451 -2.60 10.36 -24.68
CA ARG A 451 -1.61 11.15 -25.41
C ARG A 451 -2.22 12.03 -26.50
N ARG A 452 -3.43 11.73 -26.90
CA ARG A 452 -4.14 12.41 -28.00
C ARG A 452 -5.17 13.42 -27.49
N LEU A 453 -5.46 13.43 -26.19
CA LEU A 453 -6.53 14.23 -25.61
C LEU A 453 -5.98 15.28 -24.64
N PRO A 454 -6.55 16.50 -24.63
CA PRO A 454 -6.31 17.44 -23.55
C PRO A 454 -6.96 16.95 -22.24
N SER A 455 -6.37 17.29 -21.10
CA SER A 455 -6.80 16.81 -19.77
C SER A 455 -8.21 17.28 -19.36
N ASP A 456 -8.70 18.36 -19.99
CA ASP A 456 -10.01 18.96 -19.79
C ASP A 456 -11.09 18.44 -20.77
N ALA A 457 -10.69 17.59 -21.74
CA ALA A 457 -11.63 17.04 -22.70
C ALA A 457 -12.55 16.02 -22.05
N ALA A 458 -13.86 16.26 -22.16
CA ALA A 458 -14.87 15.28 -21.78
C ALA A 458 -15.63 14.77 -23.01
N ILE A 459 -16.01 13.53 -22.95
CA ILE A 459 -16.76 12.82 -23.97
C ILE A 459 -18.12 12.47 -23.37
N THR A 460 -19.20 12.99 -23.94
CA THR A 460 -20.55 12.54 -23.60
C THR A 460 -20.79 11.16 -24.18
N VAL A 461 -21.16 10.22 -23.35
CA VAL A 461 -21.40 8.83 -23.71
C VAL A 461 -22.86 8.47 -23.44
N HIS A 462 -23.55 7.99 -24.44
CA HIS A 462 -24.90 7.42 -24.32
C HIS A 462 -24.78 5.90 -24.41
N ALA A 463 -24.80 5.24 -23.25
CA ALA A 463 -24.81 3.78 -23.17
C ALA A 463 -26.21 3.25 -23.52
N PRO A 464 -26.34 2.20 -24.34
CA PRO A 464 -27.65 1.61 -24.65
C PRO A 464 -28.30 1.03 -23.38
N GLY A 465 -29.60 1.17 -23.26
CA GLY A 465 -30.35 0.51 -22.20
C GLY A 465 -30.41 -1.00 -22.44
N GLY A 466 -30.16 -1.80 -21.40
CA GLY A 466 -30.36 -3.25 -21.45
C GLY A 466 -31.80 -3.63 -21.05
N ASN A 467 -32.38 -4.65 -21.70
CA ASN A 467 -33.66 -5.26 -21.33
C ASN A 467 -34.84 -4.29 -21.05
N GLY A 468 -34.97 -3.22 -21.87
CA GLY A 468 -36.08 -2.26 -21.74
C GLY A 468 -35.86 -1.12 -20.73
N ALA A 469 -34.69 -1.00 -20.15
CA ALA A 469 -34.28 0.17 -19.37
C ALA A 469 -33.86 1.31 -20.30
N GLU A 470 -34.14 2.57 -19.91
CA GLU A 470 -33.61 3.75 -20.61
C GLU A 470 -32.08 3.74 -20.63
N GLY A 471 -31.49 4.16 -21.77
CA GLY A 471 -30.04 4.30 -21.90
C GLY A 471 -29.49 5.33 -20.91
N ARG A 472 -28.24 5.15 -20.47
CA ARG A 472 -27.59 6.08 -19.55
C ARG A 472 -26.74 7.10 -20.29
N ARG A 473 -26.87 8.37 -19.93
CA ARG A 473 -25.94 9.43 -20.35
C ARG A 473 -24.92 9.63 -19.25
N VAL A 474 -23.65 9.56 -19.60
CA VAL A 474 -22.52 9.80 -18.68
C VAL A 474 -21.43 10.61 -19.40
N HIS A 475 -20.46 11.11 -18.64
CA HIS A 475 -19.31 11.84 -19.17
C HIS A 475 -18.02 11.10 -18.87
N ALA A 476 -17.27 10.77 -19.91
CA ALA A 476 -15.97 10.12 -19.80
C ALA A 476 -14.85 11.15 -19.96
N VAL A 477 -13.90 11.15 -19.02
CA VAL A 477 -12.68 11.96 -19.03
C VAL A 477 -11.48 11.04 -19.04
N VAL A 478 -10.62 11.18 -20.06
CA VAL A 478 -9.39 10.39 -20.15
C VAL A 478 -8.29 11.07 -19.37
N MET A 479 -7.73 10.36 -18.40
CA MET A 479 -6.63 10.81 -17.55
C MET A 479 -5.29 10.31 -18.07
N GLY A 480 -4.20 11.04 -17.83
CA GLY A 480 -2.84 10.56 -18.14
C GLY A 480 -1.96 11.53 -18.91
N GLN A 481 -2.44 12.74 -19.22
CA GLN A 481 -1.66 13.75 -19.91
C GLN A 481 -0.52 14.32 -19.05
N SER A 482 -0.72 14.37 -17.72
CA SER A 482 0.31 14.79 -16.75
C SER A 482 1.37 13.72 -16.47
N GLY A 483 1.15 12.47 -16.95
CA GLY A 483 2.06 11.35 -16.68
C GLY A 483 1.94 10.74 -15.27
N LEU A 484 1.12 11.31 -14.38
CA LEU A 484 1.01 10.85 -12.99
C LEU A 484 0.02 9.70 -12.82
N VAL A 485 -1.17 9.84 -13.38
CA VAL A 485 -2.22 8.84 -13.29
C VAL A 485 -2.81 8.60 -14.67
N GLN A 486 -2.68 7.41 -15.20
CA GLN A 486 -3.26 7.02 -16.48
C GLN A 486 -4.58 6.29 -16.22
N GLY A 487 -5.63 6.61 -17.00
CA GLY A 487 -6.90 5.98 -16.80
C GLY A 487 -8.08 6.65 -17.48
N LEU A 488 -9.26 6.29 -16.99
CA LEU A 488 -10.54 6.84 -17.43
C LEU A 488 -11.41 7.10 -16.20
N ALA A 489 -11.96 8.31 -16.09
CA ALA A 489 -12.98 8.65 -15.12
C ALA A 489 -14.33 8.81 -15.82
N VAL A 490 -15.41 8.37 -15.18
CA VAL A 490 -16.78 8.45 -15.69
C VAL A 490 -17.66 9.12 -14.64
N TYR A 491 -18.28 10.24 -15.03
CA TYR A 491 -19.18 11.03 -14.22
C TYR A 491 -20.62 10.84 -14.68
N GLU A 492 -21.55 10.65 -13.76
CA GLU A 492 -22.93 10.27 -14.07
C GLU A 492 -23.77 11.43 -14.59
N ASP A 493 -23.37 12.68 -14.31
CA ASP A 493 -24.10 13.88 -14.73
C ASP A 493 -23.18 15.09 -14.92
N ASP A 494 -23.75 16.19 -15.42
CA ASP A 494 -23.05 17.44 -15.66
C ASP A 494 -22.57 18.11 -14.36
N VAL A 495 -23.25 17.85 -13.23
CA VAL A 495 -22.90 18.43 -11.91
C VAL A 495 -21.63 17.77 -11.39
N ALA A 496 -21.56 16.43 -11.40
CA ALA A 496 -20.39 15.67 -10.98
C ALA A 496 -19.16 16.02 -11.84
N LEU A 497 -19.32 16.14 -13.16
CA LEU A 497 -18.26 16.60 -14.06
C LEU A 497 -17.82 18.03 -13.75
N GLY A 498 -18.77 18.95 -13.50
CA GLY A 498 -18.48 20.34 -13.15
C GLY A 498 -17.69 20.47 -11.84
N ILE A 499 -18.03 19.66 -10.84
CA ILE A 499 -17.30 19.57 -9.58
C ILE A 499 -15.86 19.08 -9.82
N ALA A 500 -15.70 18.01 -10.57
CA ALA A 500 -14.36 17.47 -10.89
C ALA A 500 -13.48 18.50 -11.62
N ARG A 501 -14.05 19.27 -12.53
CA ARG A 501 -13.34 20.34 -13.25
C ARG A 501 -13.03 21.57 -12.38
N SER A 502 -13.82 21.82 -11.32
CA SER A 502 -13.61 22.99 -10.47
C SER A 502 -12.36 22.88 -9.58
N GLY A 503 -11.86 21.66 -9.36
CA GLY A 503 -10.76 21.40 -8.45
C GLY A 503 -11.12 21.61 -6.96
N ASP A 504 -12.40 21.75 -6.63
CA ASP A 504 -12.89 21.97 -5.28
C ASP A 504 -12.97 20.64 -4.51
N LEU A 505 -12.03 20.42 -3.58
CA LEU A 505 -11.93 19.20 -2.78
C LEU A 505 -13.15 18.94 -1.90
N GLU A 506 -13.71 19.98 -1.27
CA GLU A 506 -14.87 19.81 -0.40
C GLU A 506 -16.10 19.35 -1.20
N ARG A 507 -16.28 19.90 -2.40
CA ARG A 507 -17.33 19.47 -3.33
C ARG A 507 -17.06 18.10 -3.91
N THR A 508 -15.80 17.79 -4.22
CA THR A 508 -15.39 16.46 -4.71
C THR A 508 -15.64 15.39 -3.66
N ALA A 509 -15.44 15.68 -2.37
CA ALA A 509 -15.80 14.77 -1.28
C ALA A 509 -17.30 14.44 -1.23
N GLY A 510 -18.16 15.32 -1.75
CA GLY A 510 -19.61 15.09 -1.86
C GLY A 510 -20.06 14.47 -3.19
N SER A 511 -19.13 14.26 -4.15
CA SER A 511 -19.48 13.78 -5.49
C SER A 511 -19.30 12.27 -5.64
N THR A 512 -19.77 11.75 -6.77
CA THR A 512 -19.62 10.35 -7.16
C THR A 512 -18.87 10.24 -8.49
N ALA A 513 -18.01 9.23 -8.61
CA ALA A 513 -17.34 8.93 -9.87
C ALA A 513 -17.05 7.44 -9.99
N LEU A 514 -17.07 6.93 -11.21
CA LEU A 514 -16.45 5.65 -11.56
C LEU A 514 -15.12 5.93 -12.20
N SER A 515 -14.10 5.17 -11.87
CA SER A 515 -12.80 5.31 -12.52
C SER A 515 -12.11 3.98 -12.72
N VAL A 516 -11.20 3.93 -13.64
CA VAL A 516 -10.18 2.91 -13.78
C VAL A 516 -8.84 3.62 -13.94
N THR A 517 -7.92 3.32 -13.06
CA THR A 517 -6.53 3.77 -13.12
C THR A 517 -5.64 2.57 -13.41
N PHE A 518 -4.43 2.83 -13.90
CA PHE A 518 -3.45 1.79 -14.18
C PHE A 518 -2.24 1.97 -13.28
N SER A 519 -1.73 0.87 -12.76
CA SER A 519 -0.63 0.86 -11.81
C SER A 519 0.21 -0.42 -11.94
N GLU A 520 1.14 -0.61 -11.03
CA GLU A 520 1.91 -1.84 -10.90
C GLU A 520 1.12 -2.95 -10.20
N ALA A 521 1.54 -4.21 -10.41
CA ALA A 521 0.84 -5.38 -9.89
C ALA A 521 0.66 -5.38 -8.36
N PHE A 522 1.62 -4.86 -7.62
CA PHE A 522 1.59 -4.86 -6.15
C PHE A 522 0.63 -3.81 -5.55
N GLU A 523 0.11 -2.89 -6.35
CA GLU A 523 -0.90 -1.92 -5.91
C GLU A 523 -2.33 -2.48 -5.96
N ILE A 524 -2.55 -3.56 -6.69
CA ILE A 524 -3.83 -4.29 -6.64
C ILE A 524 -3.86 -5.28 -5.47
N THR A 525 -5.05 -5.66 -5.03
CA THR A 525 -5.16 -6.66 -3.98
C THR A 525 -4.57 -8.00 -4.42
N ALA A 526 -3.88 -8.70 -3.51
CA ALA A 526 -3.31 -10.01 -3.81
C ALA A 526 -4.37 -11.03 -4.27
N VAL A 527 -5.60 -10.88 -3.78
CA VAL A 527 -6.74 -11.74 -4.15
C VAL A 527 -7.16 -11.50 -5.60
N ASP A 528 -7.22 -10.23 -6.04
CA ASP A 528 -7.50 -9.90 -7.44
C ASP A 528 -6.36 -10.32 -8.36
N TYR A 529 -5.10 -10.12 -7.92
CA TYR A 529 -3.93 -10.61 -8.68
C TYR A 529 -4.03 -12.11 -8.95
N ASP A 530 -4.27 -12.91 -7.92
CA ASP A 530 -4.41 -14.36 -8.04
C ASP A 530 -5.62 -14.77 -8.92
N TRP A 531 -6.71 -14.01 -8.87
CA TRP A 531 -7.88 -14.21 -9.72
C TRP A 531 -7.58 -13.92 -11.20
N ILE A 532 -6.83 -12.86 -11.49
CA ILE A 532 -6.38 -12.47 -12.84
C ILE A 532 -5.47 -13.56 -13.43
N GLU A 533 -4.46 -13.96 -12.67
CA GLU A 533 -3.48 -14.98 -13.07
C GLU A 533 -4.15 -16.34 -13.34
N ARG A 534 -4.99 -16.81 -12.41
CA ARG A 534 -5.68 -18.11 -12.55
C ARG A 534 -6.62 -18.18 -13.76
N ASN A 535 -7.23 -17.06 -14.14
CA ASN A 535 -8.15 -17.02 -15.28
C ASN A 535 -7.48 -16.56 -16.57
N GLY A 536 -6.18 -16.25 -16.54
CA GLY A 536 -5.43 -15.79 -17.70
C GLY A 536 -6.03 -14.52 -18.30
N PHE A 537 -6.40 -13.54 -17.47
CA PHE A 537 -6.91 -12.26 -17.97
C PHE A 537 -5.77 -11.43 -18.57
N GLU A 538 -6.12 -10.65 -19.56
CA GLU A 538 -5.15 -9.86 -20.29
C GLU A 538 -4.75 -8.59 -19.54
N VAL A 539 -3.44 -8.39 -19.30
CA VAL A 539 -2.84 -7.17 -18.77
C VAL A 539 -1.81 -6.65 -19.78
N ALA A 540 -1.84 -5.36 -20.09
CA ALA A 540 -1.05 -4.80 -21.20
C ALA A 540 0.45 -4.70 -20.93
N GLY A 541 0.87 -4.69 -19.67
CA GLY A 541 2.27 -4.59 -19.26
C GLY A 541 2.43 -4.50 -17.74
N PRO A 542 3.65 -4.36 -17.23
CA PRO A 542 3.93 -4.36 -15.77
C PRO A 542 3.27 -3.18 -15.03
N GLU A 543 3.14 -2.02 -15.66
CA GLU A 543 2.50 -0.81 -15.12
C GLU A 543 1.05 -0.64 -15.62
N ALA A 544 0.43 -1.69 -16.13
CA ALA A 544 -0.86 -1.65 -16.81
C ALA A 544 -1.95 -2.46 -16.09
N TRP A 545 -1.80 -2.68 -14.79
CA TRP A 545 -2.80 -3.38 -13.99
C TRP A 545 -3.97 -2.45 -13.69
N PRO A 546 -5.17 -2.75 -14.21
CA PRO A 546 -6.30 -1.85 -14.03
C PRO A 546 -6.89 -1.96 -12.63
N MET A 547 -7.10 -0.81 -11.99
CA MET A 547 -7.78 -0.66 -10.70
C MET A 547 -9.12 0.05 -10.91
N PRO A 548 -10.21 -0.68 -11.11
CA PRO A 548 -11.53 -0.07 -11.20
C PRO A 548 -12.06 0.29 -9.82
N THR A 549 -12.51 1.53 -9.65
CA THR A 549 -13.00 2.06 -8.38
C THR A 549 -14.30 2.84 -8.53
N ARG A 550 -15.11 2.83 -7.50
CA ARG A 550 -16.25 3.71 -7.31
C ARG A 550 -15.99 4.63 -6.14
N LEU A 551 -15.92 5.92 -6.40
CA LEU A 551 -15.95 6.96 -5.38
C LEU A 551 -17.40 7.26 -5.00
N ASN A 552 -17.71 7.20 -3.72
CA ASN A 552 -18.98 7.63 -3.14
C ASN A 552 -18.79 8.89 -2.27
N PRO A 553 -19.87 9.62 -1.93
CA PRO A 553 -19.78 10.75 -1.03
C PRO A 553 -19.07 10.41 0.28
N GLY A 554 -18.27 11.35 0.81
CA GLY A 554 -17.43 11.14 1.98
C GLY A 554 -16.08 10.48 1.67
N MET A 555 -15.62 10.52 0.40
CA MET A 555 -14.38 9.90 -0.07
C MET A 555 -14.33 8.38 0.15
N ASN A 556 -15.49 7.75 0.28
CA ASN A 556 -15.58 6.31 0.45
C ASN A 556 -15.36 5.61 -0.89
N ILE A 557 -14.30 4.81 -1.00
CA ILE A 557 -13.94 4.08 -2.21
C ILE A 557 -14.32 2.61 -2.05
N ARG A 558 -14.97 2.06 -3.08
CA ARG A 558 -15.33 0.64 -3.18
C ARG A 558 -15.06 0.08 -4.57
N PRO A 559 -15.00 -1.24 -4.76
CA PRO A 559 -15.03 -1.82 -6.10
C PRO A 559 -16.37 -1.50 -6.78
N PRO A 560 -16.37 -1.36 -8.12
CA PRO A 560 -17.61 -1.16 -8.87
C PRO A 560 -18.51 -2.40 -8.79
N LEU A 561 -19.81 -2.18 -8.76
CA LEU A 561 -20.81 -3.23 -8.97
C LEU A 561 -20.73 -3.77 -10.39
N VAL A 562 -21.35 -4.93 -10.65
CA VAL A 562 -21.32 -5.58 -11.98
C VAL A 562 -21.73 -4.62 -13.09
N TRP A 563 -22.88 -3.94 -12.96
CA TRP A 563 -23.37 -3.01 -13.98
C TRP A 563 -22.46 -1.77 -14.16
N GLU A 564 -21.79 -1.32 -13.08
CA GLU A 564 -20.80 -0.24 -13.13
C GLU A 564 -19.54 -0.68 -13.89
N LEU A 565 -19.10 -1.93 -13.66
CA LEU A 565 -17.95 -2.50 -14.34
C LEU A 565 -18.26 -2.73 -15.84
N GLU A 566 -19.49 -3.14 -16.19
CA GLU A 566 -19.93 -3.25 -17.57
C GLU A 566 -19.97 -1.87 -18.27
N LEU A 567 -20.41 -0.82 -17.55
CA LEU A 567 -20.38 0.56 -18.05
C LEU A 567 -18.95 1.02 -18.30
N LEU A 568 -18.03 0.82 -17.34
CA LEU A 568 -16.60 1.11 -17.54
C LEU A 568 -16.02 0.35 -18.72
N THR A 569 -16.34 -0.94 -18.85
CA THR A 569 -15.90 -1.79 -19.98
C THR A 569 -16.31 -1.21 -21.32
N GLY A 570 -17.56 -0.77 -21.42
CA GLY A 570 -18.08 -0.13 -22.64
C GLY A 570 -17.39 1.21 -22.92
N CYS A 571 -17.21 2.05 -21.91
CA CYS A 571 -16.50 3.32 -22.03
C CYS A 571 -15.05 3.11 -22.48
N LEU A 572 -14.30 2.20 -21.86
CA LEU A 572 -12.91 1.89 -22.25
C LEU A 572 -12.79 1.48 -23.70
N ARG A 573 -13.68 0.58 -24.14
CA ARG A 573 -13.68 0.06 -25.52
C ARG A 573 -14.03 1.13 -26.54
N ASP A 574 -15.13 1.88 -26.29
CA ASP A 574 -15.73 2.73 -27.29
C ASP A 574 -15.09 4.13 -27.37
N VAL A 575 -14.47 4.62 -26.27
CA VAL A 575 -13.66 5.84 -26.27
C VAL A 575 -12.45 5.72 -27.21
N VAL A 576 -11.77 4.58 -27.24
CA VAL A 576 -10.66 4.32 -28.18
C VAL A 576 -11.12 4.48 -29.62
N GLY A 577 -12.23 3.83 -29.97
CA GLY A 577 -12.81 3.91 -31.32
C GLY A 577 -13.26 5.32 -31.70
N PHE A 578 -13.92 6.01 -30.76
CA PHE A 578 -14.38 7.39 -30.97
C PHE A 578 -13.22 8.36 -31.22
N VAL A 579 -12.19 8.35 -30.37
CA VAL A 579 -11.02 9.25 -30.52
C VAL A 579 -10.24 8.99 -31.80
N ALA A 580 -10.22 7.73 -32.28
CA ALA A 580 -9.61 7.40 -33.55
C ALA A 580 -10.43 7.92 -34.75
N ALA A 581 -11.77 7.88 -34.67
CA ALA A 581 -12.67 8.28 -35.71
C ALA A 581 -12.95 9.79 -35.77
N VAL A 582 -12.98 10.44 -34.58
CA VAL A 582 -13.34 11.85 -34.42
C VAL A 582 -12.27 12.54 -33.56
N PRO A 583 -11.11 12.90 -34.12
CA PRO A 583 -10.04 13.53 -33.36
C PRO A 583 -10.50 14.89 -32.78
N PRO A 584 -9.98 15.28 -31.61
CA PRO A 584 -10.29 16.57 -31.01
C PRO A 584 -9.82 17.71 -31.94
N GLY A 585 -10.67 18.73 -32.11
CA GLY A 585 -10.31 19.91 -32.91
C GLY A 585 -9.19 20.74 -32.26
N PRO A 586 -8.55 21.64 -33.01
CA PRO A 586 -7.47 22.48 -32.51
C PRO A 586 -7.92 23.32 -31.30
N ARG A 587 -7.02 23.47 -30.31
CA ARG A 587 -7.26 24.30 -29.12
C ARG A 587 -7.62 25.74 -29.54
N GLY A 588 -8.69 26.28 -28.99
CA GLY A 588 -9.07 27.69 -29.15
C GLY A 588 -10.05 27.98 -30.30
N SER A 589 -10.59 27.01 -31.03
CA SER A 589 -11.66 27.26 -31.99
C SER A 589 -13.01 27.37 -31.26
N THR A 590 -13.43 28.60 -30.93
CA THR A 590 -14.77 28.96 -30.44
C THR A 590 -15.85 28.93 -31.52
N GLY A 591 -15.59 28.28 -32.66
CA GLY A 591 -16.59 28.07 -33.72
C GLY A 591 -17.59 26.98 -33.33
N SER A 592 -18.88 27.23 -33.59
CA SER A 592 -19.98 26.30 -33.43
C SER A 592 -19.60 24.89 -33.93
N ARG A 593 -19.25 23.99 -32.99
CA ARG A 593 -19.03 22.58 -33.30
C ARG A 593 -20.37 21.95 -33.53
N THR A 594 -20.65 21.59 -34.79
CA THR A 594 -21.62 20.54 -35.03
C THR A 594 -21.11 19.29 -34.30
N ALA A 595 -21.80 18.90 -33.23
CA ALA A 595 -21.45 17.70 -32.47
C ALA A 595 -21.44 16.51 -33.40
N THR A 596 -20.25 16.07 -33.84
CA THR A 596 -20.11 14.86 -34.64
C THR A 596 -20.34 13.70 -33.70
N GLU A 597 -21.55 13.15 -33.72
CA GLU A 597 -21.91 11.96 -32.99
C GLU A 597 -21.32 10.73 -33.68
N TRP A 598 -20.64 9.90 -32.96
CA TRP A 598 -20.13 8.62 -33.43
C TRP A 598 -20.89 7.48 -32.73
N THR A 599 -21.27 6.48 -33.49
CA THR A 599 -21.98 5.31 -32.97
C THR A 599 -21.09 4.08 -33.11
N SER A 600 -20.87 3.38 -32.02
CA SER A 600 -20.12 2.14 -31.99
C SER A 600 -20.92 0.97 -32.58
N PRO A 601 -20.26 -0.13 -32.99
CA PRO A 601 -20.93 -1.36 -33.41
C PRO A 601 -21.85 -1.96 -32.33
N ALA A 602 -21.61 -1.65 -31.06
CA ALA A 602 -22.43 -2.08 -29.94
C ALA A 602 -23.59 -1.12 -29.59
N GLY A 603 -23.82 -0.09 -30.43
CA GLY A 603 -24.91 0.85 -30.29
C GLY A 603 -24.66 1.98 -29.27
N TRP A 604 -23.43 2.17 -28.80
CA TRP A 604 -23.06 3.30 -27.95
C TRP A 604 -22.87 4.56 -28.81
N ARG A 605 -23.39 5.69 -28.34
CA ARG A 605 -23.22 6.96 -29.03
C ARG A 605 -22.31 7.88 -28.21
N LEU A 606 -21.27 8.39 -28.85
CA LEU A 606 -20.27 9.25 -28.26
C LEU A 606 -20.18 10.57 -29.02
N ALA A 607 -20.02 11.67 -28.27
CA ALA A 607 -19.80 12.99 -28.83
C ALA A 607 -18.86 13.79 -27.91
N TRP A 608 -18.11 14.74 -28.47
CA TRP A 608 -17.38 15.70 -27.64
C TRP A 608 -18.37 16.56 -26.87
N GLU A 609 -18.08 16.80 -25.61
CA GLU A 609 -18.82 17.77 -24.81
C GLU A 609 -18.52 19.17 -25.36
N CYS A 610 -19.58 19.97 -25.60
CA CYS A 610 -19.49 21.34 -26.15
C CYS A 610 -19.26 22.36 -25.06
#